data_bd8fa8efdfc7af755a929931ca512194
#
_entry.id   bd8fa8efdfc7af755a929931ca512194
#
_cell.length_a   1.000
_cell.length_b   1.000
_cell.length_c   1.000
_cell.angle_alpha   90.00
_cell.angle_beta   90.00
_cell.angle_gamma   90.00
#
_symmetry.space_group_name_H-M   'P 1'
#
loop_
_entity.id
_entity.type
_entity.pdbx_description
1 polymer ?
#
loop_
_entity_poly.entity_id
_entity_poly.type
_entity_poly.pdbx_seq_one_letter_code
_entity_poly.pdbx_strand_id
1 'polypeptide(L)'
;SDWNKPDGQFVLKPAMVDAFLAPLAVGKLPGVGKVMEAKLAELGIATCADLRAFGDDALERRFGRWGRRLHELSLGIDERAVQPGRPTLQVSAEDTFEQDLPLTALELHIRRLAAKAWAGYLRERQRHPERIARTVVLKLKTADFRILTRSLTANAPPACETAFADATDPRKRLELVLDADNPD
;
A
#
# COMPACT_ATOMS: atom_id res chain seq x y z
N SER A 1 11.89 2.07 16.84
CA SER A 1 12.47 2.84 15.72
C SER A 1 13.55 2.02 15.03
N ASP A 2 13.64 2.09 13.70
CA ASP A 2 14.60 1.29 12.93
C ASP A 2 16.06 1.68 13.18
N TRP A 3 16.31 2.85 13.75
CA TRP A 3 17.64 3.41 13.93
C TRP A 3 18.47 2.73 15.03
N ASN A 4 17.79 2.25 16.07
CA ASN A 4 18.44 1.61 17.23
C ASN A 4 17.76 0.27 17.55
N LYS A 5 17.40 -0.54 16.54
CA LYS A 5 16.88 -1.90 16.77
C LYS A 5 17.98 -2.82 17.30
N PRO A 6 17.63 -3.87 18.10
CA PRO A 6 16.25 -4.30 18.43
C PRO A 6 15.57 -3.50 19.56
N ASP A 7 16.25 -2.99 20.58
CA ASP A 7 15.59 -2.49 21.80
C ASP A 7 15.88 -1.00 22.10
N GLY A 8 16.38 -0.28 21.11
CA GLY A 8 16.77 1.11 21.29
C GLY A 8 15.66 2.13 20.98
N GLN A 9 15.70 3.24 21.68
CA GLN A 9 14.94 4.45 21.36
C GLN A 9 15.87 5.47 20.69
N PHE A 10 15.32 6.17 19.70
CA PHE A 10 16.03 7.26 19.03
C PHE A 10 15.15 8.50 19.01
N VAL A 11 15.66 9.60 19.58
CA VAL A 11 14.97 10.89 19.63
C VAL A 11 15.75 11.87 18.77
N LEU A 12 15.10 12.39 17.74
CA LEU A 12 15.65 13.43 16.88
C LEU A 12 15.14 14.80 17.39
N LYS A 13 16.04 15.59 17.98
CA LYS A 13 15.72 16.95 18.42
C LYS A 13 15.73 17.92 17.23
N PRO A 14 14.97 19.04 17.27
CA PRO A 14 14.91 19.99 16.15
C PRO A 14 16.27 20.43 15.62
N ALA A 15 17.22 20.73 16.49
CA ALA A 15 18.59 21.12 16.09
C ALA A 15 19.39 20.03 15.36
N MET A 16 18.94 18.77 15.41
CA MET A 16 19.62 17.64 14.77
C MET A 16 19.00 17.28 13.41
N VAL A 17 17.83 17.82 13.07
CA VAL A 17 17.04 17.42 11.90
C VAL A 17 17.83 17.60 10.61
N ASP A 18 18.46 18.75 10.44
CA ASP A 18 19.20 19.08 9.22
C ASP A 18 20.38 18.13 8.99
N ALA A 19 21.25 17.97 9.99
CA ALA A 19 22.41 17.08 9.92
C ALA A 19 22.01 15.60 9.76
N PHE A 20 20.85 15.21 10.29
CA PHE A 20 20.32 13.87 10.16
C PHE A 20 19.74 13.60 8.77
N LEU A 21 18.97 14.56 8.25
CA LEU A 21 18.27 14.37 6.97
C LEU A 21 19.20 14.55 5.77
N ALA A 22 20.14 15.47 5.80
CA ALA A 22 20.98 15.74 4.63
C ALA A 22 21.59 14.47 4.01
N PRO A 23 22.25 13.57 4.74
CA PRO A 23 22.81 12.32 4.19
C PRO A 23 21.77 11.20 4.00
N LEU A 24 20.52 11.38 4.42
CA LEU A 24 19.50 10.33 4.36
C LEU A 24 19.16 10.00 2.92
N ALA A 25 19.22 8.69 2.56
CA ALA A 25 18.81 8.22 1.25
C ALA A 25 17.32 8.53 0.99
N VAL A 26 16.99 9.01 -0.20
CA VAL A 26 15.62 9.40 -0.59
C VAL A 26 14.62 8.25 -0.46
N GLY A 27 15.02 7.00 -0.65
CA GLY A 27 14.20 5.82 -0.45
C GLY A 27 13.71 5.61 0.97
N LYS A 28 14.24 6.36 1.97
CA LYS A 28 13.77 6.36 3.36
C LYS A 28 12.65 7.37 3.61
N LEU A 29 12.41 8.28 2.67
CA LEU A 29 11.32 9.25 2.80
C LEU A 29 9.95 8.59 2.63
N PRO A 30 8.96 8.94 3.46
CA PRO A 30 7.60 8.42 3.31
C PRO A 30 7.04 8.70 1.92
N GLY A 31 6.56 7.65 1.25
CA GLY A 31 6.00 7.74 -0.11
C GLY A 31 7.01 7.59 -1.25
N VAL A 32 8.31 7.46 -0.96
CA VAL A 32 9.31 7.09 -1.94
C VAL A 32 9.47 5.57 -1.97
N GLY A 33 8.82 4.93 -2.95
CA GLY A 33 9.02 3.52 -3.25
C GLY A 33 10.07 3.33 -4.35
N LYS A 34 10.40 2.08 -4.66
CA LYS A 34 11.45 1.70 -5.64
C LYS A 34 11.32 2.42 -6.99
N VAL A 35 10.09 2.63 -7.49
CA VAL A 35 9.85 3.31 -8.77
C VAL A 35 10.22 4.80 -8.69
N MET A 36 9.87 5.47 -7.60
CA MET A 36 10.22 6.87 -7.40
C MET A 36 11.72 7.04 -7.14
N GLU A 37 12.30 6.15 -6.35
CA GLU A 37 13.73 6.11 -6.08
C GLU A 37 14.54 5.98 -7.38
N ALA A 38 14.14 5.07 -8.29
CA ALA A 38 14.77 4.92 -9.59
C ALA A 38 14.67 6.22 -10.43
N LYS A 39 13.49 6.86 -10.46
CA LYS A 39 13.31 8.12 -11.19
C LYS A 39 14.14 9.28 -10.62
N LEU A 40 14.34 9.31 -9.31
CA LEU A 40 15.21 10.30 -8.67
C LEU A 40 16.69 10.00 -8.98
N ALA A 41 17.10 8.73 -8.98
CA ALA A 41 18.45 8.31 -9.34
C ALA A 41 18.81 8.68 -10.77
N GLU A 42 17.88 8.60 -11.74
CA GLU A 42 18.08 9.08 -13.13
C GLU A 42 18.42 10.58 -13.21
N LEU A 43 18.03 11.37 -12.18
CA LEU A 43 18.34 12.77 -12.05
C LEU A 43 19.58 13.06 -11.18
N GLY A 44 20.28 12.02 -10.76
CA GLY A 44 21.44 12.12 -9.86
C GLY A 44 21.06 12.41 -8.41
N ILE A 45 19.80 12.19 -8.02
CA ILE A 45 19.27 12.47 -6.68
C ILE A 45 19.25 11.16 -5.88
N ALA A 46 20.17 11.00 -4.93
CA ALA A 46 20.27 9.83 -4.06
C ALA A 46 19.93 10.16 -2.59
N THR A 47 20.16 11.39 -2.16
CA THR A 47 20.01 11.84 -0.77
C THR A 47 19.07 13.03 -0.64
N CYS A 48 18.66 13.33 0.60
CA CYS A 48 17.90 14.56 0.88
C CYS A 48 18.70 15.83 0.55
N ALA A 49 20.03 15.81 0.69
CA ALA A 49 20.86 16.93 0.26
C ALA A 49 20.74 17.17 -1.24
N ASP A 50 20.73 16.11 -2.05
CA ASP A 50 20.57 16.21 -3.50
C ASP A 50 19.17 16.75 -3.87
N LEU A 51 18.11 16.34 -3.17
CA LEU A 51 16.76 16.89 -3.34
C LEU A 51 16.74 18.40 -3.12
N ARG A 52 17.39 18.87 -2.05
CA ARG A 52 17.51 20.31 -1.74
C ARG A 52 18.28 21.06 -2.81
N ALA A 53 19.42 20.51 -3.25
CA ALA A 53 20.25 21.09 -4.28
C ALA A 53 19.54 21.17 -5.64
N PHE A 54 18.69 20.19 -5.97
CA PHE A 54 17.89 20.18 -7.21
C PHE A 54 16.85 21.30 -7.24
N GLY A 55 16.33 21.69 -6.08
CA GLY A 55 15.44 22.82 -5.89
C GLY A 55 13.95 22.51 -6.05
N ASP A 56 13.13 23.25 -5.31
CA ASP A 56 11.67 23.07 -5.23
C ASP A 56 11.00 23.21 -6.60
N ASP A 57 11.28 24.30 -7.33
CA ASP A 57 10.68 24.57 -8.65
C ASP A 57 11.01 23.48 -9.68
N ALA A 58 12.24 22.97 -9.67
CA ALA A 58 12.65 21.92 -10.60
C ALA A 58 11.97 20.59 -10.27
N LEU A 59 11.87 20.25 -8.99
CA LEU A 59 11.13 19.09 -8.52
C LEU A 59 9.64 19.20 -8.83
N GLU A 60 9.02 20.37 -8.64
CA GLU A 60 7.61 20.60 -8.94
C GLU A 60 7.34 20.48 -10.45
N ARG A 61 8.18 21.03 -11.31
CA ARG A 61 8.06 20.86 -12.77
C ARG A 61 8.12 19.40 -13.19
N ARG A 62 8.94 18.58 -12.52
CA ARG A 62 9.16 17.16 -12.89
C ARG A 62 8.12 16.21 -12.32
N PHE A 63 7.68 16.45 -11.08
CA PHE A 63 6.86 15.52 -10.30
C PHE A 63 5.55 16.16 -9.80
N GLY A 64 5.25 17.40 -10.20
CA GLY A 64 4.08 18.14 -9.75
C GLY A 64 4.11 18.41 -8.24
N ARG A 65 2.95 18.46 -7.64
CA ARG A 65 2.79 18.68 -6.17
C ARG A 65 3.59 17.66 -5.32
N TRP A 66 3.87 16.50 -5.88
CA TRP A 66 4.69 15.50 -5.18
C TRP A 66 6.16 15.92 -5.12
N GLY A 67 6.68 16.59 -6.15
CA GLY A 67 8.03 17.15 -6.14
C GLY A 67 8.23 18.18 -5.02
N ARG A 68 7.30 19.13 -4.87
CA ARG A 68 7.29 20.08 -3.76
C ARG A 68 7.28 19.35 -2.41
N ARG A 69 6.43 18.31 -2.30
CA ARG A 69 6.35 17.51 -1.07
C ARG A 69 7.66 16.79 -0.75
N LEU A 70 8.37 16.29 -1.74
CA LEU A 70 9.69 15.67 -1.56
C LEU A 70 10.71 16.68 -1.05
N HIS A 71 10.69 17.91 -1.57
CA HIS A 71 11.55 18.99 -1.10
C HIS A 71 11.26 19.34 0.37
N GLU A 72 10.01 19.54 0.75
CA GLU A 72 9.61 19.78 2.15
C GLU A 72 10.06 18.64 3.07
N LEU A 73 9.82 17.38 2.70
CA LEU A 73 10.25 16.23 3.47
C LEU A 73 11.76 16.17 3.66
N SER A 74 12.54 16.56 2.63
CA SER A 74 13.99 16.61 2.74
C SER A 74 14.49 17.64 3.76
N LEU A 75 13.70 18.66 4.01
CA LEU A 75 13.93 19.69 5.03
C LEU A 75 13.35 19.33 6.42
N GLY A 76 12.64 18.21 6.52
CA GLY A 76 11.95 17.81 7.74
C GLY A 76 10.65 18.56 7.99
N ILE A 77 10.09 19.21 6.98
CA ILE A 77 8.85 19.98 7.08
C ILE A 77 7.65 19.05 6.84
N ASP A 78 6.79 18.92 7.83
CA ASP A 78 5.50 18.24 7.72
C ASP A 78 4.45 18.93 8.60
N GLU A 79 3.74 19.85 8.03
CA GLU A 79 2.70 20.64 8.71
C GLU A 79 1.32 19.97 8.72
N ARG A 80 1.23 18.73 8.26
CA ARG A 80 -0.04 18.01 8.24
C ARG A 80 -0.53 17.74 9.66
N ALA A 81 -1.75 18.16 9.94
CA ALA A 81 -2.40 17.84 11.20
C ALA A 81 -2.61 16.32 11.34
N VAL A 82 -2.48 15.82 12.56
CA VAL A 82 -2.88 14.44 12.89
C VAL A 82 -4.41 14.34 12.78
N GLN A 83 -4.86 13.42 11.94
CA GLN A 83 -6.29 13.18 11.71
C GLN A 83 -6.68 11.78 12.23
N PRO A 84 -7.09 11.64 13.49
CA PRO A 84 -7.40 10.34 14.11
C PRO A 84 -8.69 9.72 13.56
N GLY A 85 -9.61 10.54 13.06
CA GLY A 85 -10.92 10.14 12.57
C GLY A 85 -11.01 9.98 11.04
N ARG A 86 -9.98 9.46 10.38
CA ARG A 86 -10.07 9.23 8.92
C ARG A 86 -11.14 8.21 8.58
N PRO A 87 -11.93 8.49 7.55
CA PRO A 87 -12.90 7.53 7.04
C PRO A 87 -12.23 6.23 6.60
N THR A 88 -12.83 5.10 6.94
CA THR A 88 -12.42 3.79 6.43
C THR A 88 -12.59 3.74 4.90
N LEU A 89 -11.51 3.55 4.15
CA LEU A 89 -11.53 3.46 2.70
C LEU A 89 -11.52 2.02 2.19
N GLN A 90 -11.18 1.07 3.04
CA GLN A 90 -11.06 -0.34 2.72
C GLN A 90 -11.39 -1.18 3.94
N VAL A 91 -12.10 -2.27 3.73
CA VAL A 91 -12.29 -3.33 4.72
C VAL A 91 -11.61 -4.59 4.21
N SER A 92 -10.78 -5.20 5.03
CA SER A 92 -10.04 -6.41 4.65
C SER A 92 -10.00 -7.43 5.78
N ALA A 93 -9.77 -8.68 5.43
CA ALA A 93 -9.43 -9.75 6.33
C ALA A 93 -8.25 -10.52 5.73
N GLU A 94 -7.28 -10.87 6.53
CA GLU A 94 -6.10 -11.62 6.10
C GLU A 94 -5.80 -12.75 7.07
N ASP A 95 -5.05 -13.73 6.59
CA ASP A 95 -4.53 -14.85 7.37
C ASP A 95 -3.14 -15.22 6.83
N THR A 96 -2.28 -15.71 7.71
CA THR A 96 -0.97 -16.23 7.36
C THR A 96 -0.89 -17.66 7.84
N PHE A 97 -0.51 -18.58 6.97
CA PHE A 97 -0.42 -20.01 7.29
C PHE A 97 0.99 -20.34 7.79
N GLU A 98 1.06 -21.23 8.77
CA GLU A 98 2.33 -21.76 9.28
C GLU A 98 3.07 -22.62 8.24
N GLN A 99 2.30 -23.24 7.36
CA GLN A 99 2.80 -24.05 6.24
C GLN A 99 2.15 -23.59 4.95
N ASP A 100 2.88 -23.68 3.84
CA ASP A 100 2.35 -23.39 2.52
C ASP A 100 1.24 -24.35 2.14
N LEU A 101 0.14 -23.81 1.63
CA LEU A 101 -1.04 -24.57 1.23
C LEU A 101 -1.14 -24.61 -0.30
N PRO A 102 -1.53 -25.75 -0.86
CA PRO A 102 -1.87 -25.82 -2.28
C PRO A 102 -3.12 -24.98 -2.55
N LEU A 103 -3.25 -24.49 -3.78
CA LEU A 103 -4.34 -23.60 -4.18
C LEU A 103 -5.74 -24.20 -3.91
N THR A 104 -5.87 -25.52 -4.07
CA THR A 104 -7.11 -26.25 -3.81
C THR A 104 -7.55 -26.22 -2.36
N ALA A 105 -6.61 -26.11 -1.42
CA ALA A 105 -6.90 -26.00 0.02
C ALA A 105 -7.29 -24.57 0.43
N LEU A 106 -6.97 -23.56 -0.38
CA LEU A 106 -7.24 -22.16 -0.03
C LEU A 106 -8.71 -21.77 -0.11
N GLU A 107 -9.55 -22.51 -0.84
CA GLU A 107 -10.95 -22.14 -1.04
C GLU A 107 -11.71 -21.92 0.26
N LEU A 108 -11.61 -22.87 1.21
CA LEU A 108 -12.28 -22.76 2.49
C LEU A 108 -11.79 -21.56 3.29
N HIS A 109 -10.48 -21.30 3.27
CA HIS A 109 -9.89 -20.14 3.95
C HIS A 109 -10.34 -18.82 3.34
N ILE A 110 -10.37 -18.74 2.01
CA ILE A 110 -10.84 -17.54 1.30
C ILE A 110 -12.32 -17.28 1.61
N ARG A 111 -13.17 -18.30 1.62
CA ARG A 111 -14.58 -18.14 2.00
C ARG A 111 -14.73 -17.63 3.43
N ARG A 112 -13.95 -18.16 4.37
CA ARG A 112 -13.93 -17.68 5.75
C ARG A 112 -13.48 -16.23 5.87
N LEU A 113 -12.44 -15.84 5.15
CA LEU A 113 -11.95 -14.47 5.12
C LEU A 113 -12.94 -13.52 4.42
N ALA A 114 -13.59 -13.98 3.36
CA ALA A 114 -14.66 -13.24 2.69
C ALA A 114 -15.83 -12.94 3.66
N ALA A 115 -16.27 -13.94 4.44
CA ALA A 115 -17.30 -13.75 5.46
C ALA A 115 -16.88 -12.70 6.52
N LYS A 116 -15.63 -12.74 7.00
CA LYS A 116 -15.09 -11.72 7.94
C LYS A 116 -15.07 -10.32 7.32
N ALA A 117 -14.60 -10.22 6.08
CA ALA A 117 -14.55 -8.93 5.36
C ALA A 117 -15.96 -8.39 5.11
N TRP A 118 -16.89 -9.26 4.72
CA TRP A 118 -18.29 -8.91 4.51
C TRP A 118 -18.94 -8.37 5.79
N ALA A 119 -18.77 -9.07 6.92
CA ALA A 119 -19.26 -8.60 8.21
C ALA A 119 -18.67 -7.23 8.60
N GLY A 120 -17.39 -7.02 8.31
CA GLY A 120 -16.73 -5.73 8.48
C GLY A 120 -17.34 -4.63 7.61
N TYR A 121 -17.61 -4.93 6.34
CA TYR A 121 -18.29 -4.01 5.41
C TYR A 121 -19.69 -3.63 5.87
N LEU A 122 -20.48 -4.60 6.36
CA LEU A 122 -21.83 -4.32 6.87
C LEU A 122 -21.79 -3.38 8.10
N ARG A 123 -20.83 -3.57 9.02
CA ARG A 123 -20.64 -2.66 10.16
C ARG A 123 -20.28 -1.25 9.71
N GLU A 124 -19.41 -1.13 8.71
CA GLU A 124 -19.04 0.18 8.18
C GLU A 124 -20.21 0.86 7.45
N ARG A 125 -21.00 0.08 6.70
CA ARG A 125 -22.24 0.58 6.07
C ARG A 125 -23.29 1.06 7.04
N GLN A 126 -23.40 0.44 8.21
CA GLN A 126 -24.30 0.93 9.26
C GLN A 126 -23.89 2.31 9.78
N ARG A 127 -22.59 2.57 9.86
CA ARG A 127 -22.03 3.87 10.30
C ARG A 127 -22.07 4.93 9.19
N HIS A 128 -21.87 4.49 7.96
CA HIS A 128 -21.71 5.31 6.77
C HIS A 128 -22.52 4.72 5.60
N PRO A 129 -23.86 4.90 5.59
CA PRO A 129 -24.74 4.32 4.56
C PRO A 129 -24.43 4.79 3.14
N GLU A 130 -23.86 5.98 2.99
CA GLU A 130 -23.46 6.60 1.72
C GLU A 130 -22.25 5.91 1.07
N ARG A 131 -21.51 5.09 1.83
CA ARG A 131 -20.31 4.42 1.33
C ARG A 131 -20.63 3.06 0.78
N ILE A 132 -20.28 2.87 -0.48
CA ILE A 132 -20.57 1.65 -1.23
C ILE A 132 -19.25 1.07 -1.73
N ALA A 133 -18.93 -0.16 -1.30
CA ALA A 133 -17.80 -0.89 -1.83
C ALA A 133 -18.16 -1.48 -3.21
N ARG A 134 -17.40 -1.12 -4.24
CA ARG A 134 -17.58 -1.61 -5.61
C ARG A 134 -16.48 -2.56 -6.06
N THR A 135 -15.31 -2.47 -5.43
CA THR A 135 -14.15 -3.26 -5.82
C THR A 135 -13.86 -4.32 -4.77
N VAL A 136 -13.82 -5.56 -5.23
CA VAL A 136 -13.37 -6.71 -4.44
C VAL A 136 -11.96 -7.05 -4.88
N VAL A 137 -11.06 -7.27 -3.92
CA VAL A 137 -9.66 -7.58 -4.20
C VAL A 137 -9.28 -8.87 -3.49
N LEU A 138 -8.79 -9.84 -4.25
CA LEU A 138 -8.09 -11.00 -3.72
C LEU A 138 -6.58 -10.77 -3.83
N LYS A 139 -5.87 -10.97 -2.73
CA LYS A 139 -4.42 -10.89 -2.68
C LYS A 139 -3.88 -12.18 -2.09
N LEU A 140 -3.01 -12.85 -2.83
CA LEU A 140 -2.29 -14.04 -2.40
C LEU A 140 -0.80 -13.72 -2.33
N LYS A 141 -0.16 -14.23 -1.31
CA LYS A 141 1.30 -14.18 -1.15
C LYS A 141 1.83 -15.61 -1.18
N THR A 142 2.73 -15.87 -2.10
CA THR A 142 3.32 -17.18 -2.31
C THR A 142 4.53 -17.43 -1.36
N ALA A 143 4.99 -18.67 -1.24
CA ALA A 143 6.16 -19.05 -0.45
C ALA A 143 7.42 -18.26 -0.81
N ASP A 144 7.63 -17.96 -2.09
CA ASP A 144 8.72 -17.14 -2.59
C ASP A 144 8.46 -15.62 -2.45
N PHE A 145 7.49 -15.25 -1.60
CA PHE A 145 7.10 -13.87 -1.26
C PHE A 145 6.55 -13.05 -2.44
N ARG A 146 6.25 -13.65 -3.58
CA ARG A 146 5.54 -12.95 -4.65
C ARG A 146 4.10 -12.66 -4.24
N ILE A 147 3.59 -11.53 -4.69
CA ILE A 147 2.23 -11.10 -4.42
C ILE A 147 1.44 -11.15 -5.70
N LEU A 148 0.40 -11.97 -5.70
CA LEU A 148 -0.59 -12.04 -6.76
C LEU A 148 -1.83 -11.26 -6.31
N THR A 149 -2.26 -10.29 -7.10
CA THR A 149 -3.44 -9.48 -6.79
C THR A 149 -4.41 -9.56 -7.94
N ARG A 150 -5.68 -9.79 -7.62
CA ARG A 150 -6.79 -9.73 -8.58
C ARG A 150 -7.88 -8.83 -8.02
N SER A 151 -8.39 -7.94 -8.85
CA SER A 151 -9.46 -7.02 -8.48
C SER A 151 -10.64 -7.15 -9.43
N LEU A 152 -11.85 -7.04 -8.89
CA LEU A 152 -13.10 -6.93 -9.62
C LEU A 152 -13.81 -5.66 -9.18
N THR A 153 -14.01 -4.76 -10.10
CA THR A 153 -14.86 -3.58 -9.90
C THR A 153 -16.18 -3.83 -10.62
N ALA A 154 -17.26 -3.86 -9.86
CA ALA A 154 -18.60 -4.06 -10.38
C ALA A 154 -19.34 -2.71 -10.47
N ASN A 155 -20.32 -2.62 -11.36
CA ASN A 155 -21.20 -1.45 -11.50
C ASN A 155 -22.10 -1.26 -10.26
N ALA A 156 -22.41 -2.36 -9.55
CA ALA A 156 -23.16 -2.38 -8.32
C ALA A 156 -22.36 -3.14 -7.22
N PRO A 157 -22.56 -2.80 -5.94
CA PRO A 157 -21.96 -3.54 -4.85
C PRO A 157 -22.46 -4.99 -4.84
N PRO A 158 -21.68 -5.94 -4.28
CA PRO A 158 -22.18 -7.28 -4.03
C PRO A 158 -23.46 -7.22 -3.19
N ALA A 159 -24.50 -7.93 -3.64
CA ALA A 159 -25.80 -7.88 -2.99
C ALA A 159 -25.85 -8.64 -1.66
N CYS A 160 -24.98 -9.66 -1.51
CA CYS A 160 -24.92 -10.53 -0.32
C CYS A 160 -23.51 -11.12 -0.15
N GLU A 161 -23.33 -11.82 0.98
CA GLU A 161 -22.07 -12.48 1.30
C GLU A 161 -21.64 -13.50 0.25
N THR A 162 -22.58 -14.28 -0.28
CA THR A 162 -22.30 -15.30 -1.32
C THR A 162 -21.76 -14.63 -2.58
N ALA A 163 -22.42 -13.58 -3.08
CA ALA A 163 -21.95 -12.82 -4.24
C ALA A 163 -20.56 -12.21 -4.02
N PHE A 164 -20.26 -11.76 -2.80
CA PHE A 164 -18.95 -11.26 -2.44
C PHE A 164 -17.92 -12.40 -2.41
N ALA A 165 -18.24 -13.56 -1.82
CA ALA A 165 -17.36 -14.72 -1.77
C ALA A 165 -17.07 -15.27 -3.18
N ASP A 166 -18.06 -15.33 -4.06
CA ASP A 166 -17.90 -15.76 -5.45
C ASP A 166 -17.00 -14.80 -6.25
N ALA A 167 -17.05 -13.50 -5.93
CA ALA A 167 -16.14 -12.52 -6.51
C ALA A 167 -14.68 -12.69 -6.05
N THR A 168 -14.42 -13.44 -4.98
CA THR A 168 -13.07 -13.76 -4.47
C THR A 168 -12.62 -15.17 -4.85
N ASP A 169 -13.40 -15.95 -5.62
CA ASP A 169 -13.04 -17.32 -6.01
C ASP A 169 -11.70 -17.34 -6.76
N PRO A 170 -10.66 -17.96 -6.18
CA PRO A 170 -9.33 -17.97 -6.79
C PRO A 170 -9.31 -18.73 -8.11
N ARG A 171 -10.15 -19.77 -8.27
CA ARG A 171 -10.19 -20.60 -9.48
C ARG A 171 -10.66 -19.80 -10.68
N LYS A 172 -11.76 -19.06 -10.55
CA LYS A 172 -12.29 -18.19 -11.60
C LYS A 172 -11.34 -17.05 -12.00
N ARG A 173 -10.34 -16.75 -11.17
CA ARG A 173 -9.45 -15.60 -11.37
C ARG A 173 -8.01 -15.97 -11.68
N LEU A 174 -7.56 -17.17 -11.32
CA LEU A 174 -6.23 -17.67 -11.64
C LEU A 174 -6.21 -18.36 -13.02
N GLU A 175 -7.31 -18.97 -13.45
CA GLU A 175 -7.46 -19.48 -14.83
C GLU A 175 -7.19 -18.39 -15.87
N LEU A 176 -7.69 -17.17 -15.66
CA LEU A 176 -7.42 -16.01 -16.52
C LEU A 176 -5.94 -15.57 -16.59
N VAL A 177 -5.07 -16.10 -15.73
CA VAL A 177 -3.63 -15.77 -15.70
C VAL A 177 -2.80 -16.83 -16.38
N LEU A 178 -3.17 -18.08 -16.24
CA LEU A 178 -2.48 -19.19 -16.88
C LEU A 178 -2.65 -19.13 -18.40
N ASP A 179 -3.82 -18.66 -18.86
CA ASP A 179 -4.09 -18.44 -20.29
C ASP A 179 -3.38 -17.20 -20.85
N ALA A 180 -3.06 -16.19 -20.03
CA ALA A 180 -2.38 -14.97 -20.47
C ALA A 180 -0.83 -15.13 -20.53
N ASP A 181 -0.27 -16.08 -19.77
CA ASP A 181 1.16 -16.36 -19.75
C ASP A 181 1.57 -17.52 -20.70
N ASN A 182 0.63 -18.08 -21.44
CA ASN A 182 0.88 -19.09 -22.47
C ASN A 182 0.25 -18.64 -23.81
N PRO A 183 0.87 -17.71 -24.52
CA PRO A 183 0.52 -17.47 -25.93
C PRO A 183 1.07 -18.64 -26.75
N ASP A 184 0.19 -19.44 -27.39
CA ASP A 184 0.54 -20.37 -28.46
C ASP A 184 1.34 -19.69 -29.59
#